data_3b642f07ce870a36faa9e857df65691f
#
_entry.id   3b642f07ce870a36faa9e857df65691f
#
_cell.length_a   1.000
_cell.length_b   1.000
_cell.length_c   1.000
_cell.angle_alpha   90.00
_cell.angle_beta   90.00
_cell.angle_gamma   90.00
#
_symmetry.space_group_name_H-M   'P 1'
#
loop_
_entity.id
_entity.type
_entity.pdbx_description
1 polymer ?
#
loop_
_entity_poly.entity_id
_entity_poly.type
_entity_poly.pdbx_seq_one_letter_code
_entity_poly.pdbx_strand_id
1 'polypeptide(L)'
;MSEHILDELTWRGLIAQSTDLVSMREDLSQGPLTLYAGFDPTAPSLHAGHLIPLLTLRRFQRAGHRPIVLAGGATGMIGDPRDAGERSLHAPDTVAEWASRIRGQLERFVEFDDGPTGAVVENNLTWTRDLTVLEFLRDLGKHFPVNGMLARETVKRRLAGEGMSYTEFSYLLLQANDYLHLYRRHECRLQIGGSDQWGNIVGGVDLIRRVEGDATTHGLTVPLITDSEGRKFGKSTGGGSVWLDAELTSPYAWYQYFVNTGDADVGRYLRLFTELDREEIEELERLTEDKPQLRAAQRRLAQELTTLVHGAEHTDQVVAASQALFGRGEFRELSAGTLRAVLAEVPTASVRLTDKPTIVDLLVGAELTPSKGAARRAVAEGGAYVNNTKITDPEWVPSQDDLLHGRWLVLRRGKRHTAGAEVLS
;
A
#
# COMPACT_ATOMS: atom_id res chain seq x y z
N MET A 1 -32.54 4.13 -2.26
CA MET A 1 -31.67 5.28 -2.66
C MET A 1 -30.29 4.91 -2.19
N SER A 2 -29.28 4.98 -3.05
CA SER A 2 -27.90 4.79 -2.61
C SER A 2 -27.53 5.84 -1.56
N GLU A 3 -26.85 5.43 -0.50
CA GLU A 3 -26.31 6.35 0.52
C GLU A 3 -25.40 7.38 -0.17
N HIS A 4 -25.43 8.65 0.30
CA HIS A 4 -24.58 9.69 -0.29
C HIS A 4 -23.10 9.39 0.02
N ILE A 5 -22.20 9.59 -0.95
CA ILE A 5 -20.77 9.25 -0.80
C ILE A 5 -20.12 9.82 0.47
N LEU A 6 -20.47 11.05 0.87
CA LEU A 6 -19.93 11.64 2.11
C LEU A 6 -20.42 10.92 3.38
N ASP A 7 -21.59 10.29 3.36
CA ASP A 7 -22.09 9.51 4.50
C ASP A 7 -21.32 8.18 4.61
N GLU A 8 -21.08 7.51 3.49
CA GLU A 8 -20.21 6.32 3.42
C GLU A 8 -18.79 6.65 3.90
N LEU A 9 -18.18 7.73 3.39
CA LEU A 9 -16.82 8.13 3.80
C LEU A 9 -16.74 8.47 5.29
N THR A 10 -17.80 9.10 5.84
CA THR A 10 -17.89 9.41 7.26
C THR A 10 -17.97 8.16 8.11
N TRP A 11 -18.86 7.22 7.75
CA TRP A 11 -18.98 5.94 8.45
C TRP A 11 -17.67 5.12 8.44
N ARG A 12 -16.98 5.12 7.29
CA ARG A 12 -15.68 4.44 7.16
C ARG A 12 -14.55 5.14 7.91
N GLY A 13 -14.73 6.38 8.36
CA GLY A 13 -13.68 7.17 9.00
C GLY A 13 -12.65 7.72 8.00
N LEU A 14 -13.06 7.97 6.75
CA LEU A 14 -12.21 8.43 5.65
C LEU A 14 -12.14 9.96 5.52
N ILE A 15 -12.88 10.72 6.32
CA ILE A 15 -12.83 12.19 6.34
C ILE A 15 -12.01 12.63 7.56
N ALA A 16 -10.79 13.14 7.34
CA ALA A 16 -9.96 13.71 8.39
C ALA A 16 -10.17 15.23 8.50
N GLN A 17 -10.12 15.93 7.38
CA GLN A 17 -10.38 17.37 7.27
C GLN A 17 -11.07 17.63 5.93
N SER A 18 -11.88 18.68 5.89
CA SER A 18 -12.53 19.12 4.66
C SER A 18 -12.72 20.62 4.67
N THR A 19 -12.88 21.22 3.50
CA THR A 19 -13.52 22.51 3.35
C THR A 19 -15.01 22.39 3.73
N ASP A 20 -15.85 23.35 3.36
CA ASP A 20 -17.28 23.32 3.67
C ASP A 20 -17.95 22.02 3.14
N LEU A 21 -18.31 21.11 4.06
CA LEU A 21 -18.97 19.84 3.75
C LEU A 21 -20.39 20.02 3.22
N VAL A 22 -21.09 21.12 3.61
CA VAL A 22 -22.47 21.38 3.14
C VAL A 22 -22.42 21.76 1.67
N SER A 23 -21.58 22.71 1.31
CA SER A 23 -21.39 23.13 -0.08
C SER A 23 -20.85 21.98 -0.95
N MET A 24 -19.92 21.17 -0.41
CA MET A 24 -19.40 19.99 -1.12
C MET A 24 -20.52 18.97 -1.39
N ARG A 25 -21.40 18.70 -0.41
CA ARG A 25 -22.54 17.79 -0.57
C ARG A 25 -23.51 18.28 -1.65
N GLU A 26 -23.80 19.57 -1.65
CA GLU A 26 -24.66 20.17 -2.66
C GLU A 26 -24.08 19.98 -4.06
N ASP A 27 -22.80 20.28 -4.25
CA ASP A 27 -22.12 20.12 -5.53
C ASP A 27 -22.06 18.67 -6.00
N LEU A 28 -21.75 17.73 -5.10
CA LEU A 28 -21.72 16.29 -5.40
C LEU A 28 -23.12 15.73 -5.75
N SER A 29 -24.19 16.37 -5.26
CA SER A 29 -25.57 15.96 -5.54
C SER A 29 -26.10 16.47 -6.88
N GLN A 30 -25.45 17.48 -7.50
CA GLN A 30 -25.90 18.07 -8.77
C GLN A 30 -25.52 17.25 -10.01
N GLY A 31 -24.64 16.27 -9.88
CA GLY A 31 -24.19 15.41 -10.99
C GLY A 31 -22.73 15.02 -10.88
N PRO A 32 -22.15 14.45 -11.96
CA PRO A 32 -20.73 14.08 -11.97
C PRO A 32 -19.84 15.27 -11.67
N LEU A 33 -19.03 15.16 -10.62
CA LEU A 33 -18.02 16.14 -10.26
C LEU A 33 -16.64 15.57 -10.57
N THR A 34 -15.75 16.35 -11.18
CA THR A 34 -14.37 15.97 -11.41
C THR A 34 -13.53 16.22 -10.16
N LEU A 35 -12.75 15.21 -9.74
CA LEU A 35 -11.90 15.26 -8.56
C LEU A 35 -10.52 14.66 -8.84
N TYR A 36 -9.50 15.00 -8.04
CA TYR A 36 -8.18 14.43 -8.24
C TYR A 36 -7.44 14.10 -6.94
N ALA A 37 -6.48 13.19 -7.07
CA ALA A 37 -5.41 12.99 -6.10
C ALA A 37 -4.07 12.88 -6.83
N GLY A 38 -3.02 13.47 -6.23
CA GLY A 38 -1.66 13.45 -6.75
C GLY A 38 -0.80 12.39 -6.08
N PHE A 39 0.10 11.79 -6.88
CA PHE A 39 1.04 10.76 -6.44
C PHE A 39 2.44 11.08 -6.98
N ASP A 40 3.33 11.51 -6.08
CA ASP A 40 4.71 11.82 -6.43
C ASP A 40 5.54 10.54 -6.58
N PRO A 41 6.26 10.36 -7.69
CA PRO A 41 7.14 9.22 -7.93
C PRO A 41 8.44 9.35 -7.14
N THR A 42 8.35 9.15 -5.82
CA THR A 42 9.49 9.20 -4.89
C THR A 42 10.13 7.84 -4.61
N ALA A 43 9.63 6.79 -5.27
CA ALA A 43 10.10 5.41 -5.20
C ALA A 43 9.61 4.64 -6.45
N PRO A 44 10.19 3.45 -6.75
CA PRO A 44 9.82 2.68 -7.94
C PRO A 44 8.40 2.09 -7.90
N SER A 45 7.71 2.15 -6.77
CA SER A 45 6.35 1.62 -6.56
C SER A 45 5.59 2.45 -5.54
N LEU A 46 4.26 2.40 -5.61
CA LEU A 46 3.38 2.77 -4.52
C LEU A 46 3.49 1.73 -3.39
N HIS A 47 3.19 2.13 -2.17
CA HIS A 47 3.14 1.25 -1.00
C HIS A 47 1.73 1.24 -0.38
N ALA A 48 1.48 0.33 0.55
CA ALA A 48 0.17 0.13 1.18
C ALA A 48 -0.49 1.43 1.71
N GLY A 49 0.31 2.42 2.15
CA GLY A 49 -0.22 3.71 2.60
C GLY A 49 -0.91 4.54 1.51
N HIS A 50 -0.60 4.31 0.23
CA HIS A 50 -1.27 4.99 -0.89
C HIS A 50 -2.64 4.39 -1.24
N LEU A 51 -2.99 3.22 -0.67
CA LEU A 51 -4.30 2.60 -0.94
C LEU A 51 -5.47 3.49 -0.51
N ILE A 52 -5.35 4.24 0.59
CA ILE A 52 -6.47 5.03 1.09
C ILE A 52 -6.91 6.12 0.10
N PRO A 53 -6.04 7.02 -0.37
CA PRO A 53 -6.45 8.00 -1.38
C PRO A 53 -6.89 7.34 -2.68
N LEU A 54 -6.26 6.22 -3.11
CA LEU A 54 -6.66 5.48 -4.30
C LEU A 54 -8.08 4.89 -4.18
N LEU A 55 -8.35 4.21 -3.07
CA LEU A 55 -9.68 3.63 -2.82
C LEU A 55 -10.74 4.72 -2.59
N THR A 56 -10.34 5.87 -2.10
CA THR A 56 -11.25 7.02 -1.99
C THR A 56 -11.62 7.54 -3.37
N LEU A 57 -10.65 7.70 -4.30
CA LEU A 57 -10.96 8.03 -5.70
C LEU A 57 -11.91 7.01 -6.35
N ARG A 58 -11.64 5.71 -6.15
CA ARG A 58 -12.50 4.62 -6.65
C ARG A 58 -13.93 4.70 -6.10
N ARG A 59 -14.10 5.01 -4.80
CA ARG A 59 -15.43 5.18 -4.20
C ARG A 59 -16.18 6.35 -4.80
N PHE A 60 -15.51 7.49 -5.03
CA PHE A 60 -16.11 8.62 -5.74
C PHE A 60 -16.49 8.24 -7.18
N GLN A 61 -15.66 7.48 -7.89
CA GLN A 61 -15.99 7.01 -9.24
C GLN A 61 -17.25 6.12 -9.24
N ARG A 62 -17.35 5.18 -8.32
CA ARG A 62 -18.53 4.33 -8.16
C ARG A 62 -19.78 5.09 -7.75
N ALA A 63 -19.61 6.22 -7.06
CA ALA A 63 -20.70 7.15 -6.74
C ALA A 63 -21.11 8.05 -7.91
N GLY A 64 -20.50 7.89 -9.09
CA GLY A 64 -20.84 8.62 -10.31
C GLY A 64 -19.99 9.87 -10.57
N HIS A 65 -18.85 10.03 -9.91
CA HIS A 65 -17.95 11.17 -10.10
C HIS A 65 -16.73 10.76 -10.96
N ARG A 66 -16.03 11.76 -11.53
CA ARG A 66 -14.93 11.55 -12.47
C ARG A 66 -13.57 11.75 -11.81
N PRO A 67 -12.77 10.70 -11.54
CA PRO A 67 -11.45 10.85 -10.94
C PRO A 67 -10.38 11.22 -11.95
N ILE A 68 -9.47 12.10 -11.55
CA ILE A 68 -8.17 12.32 -12.19
C ILE A 68 -7.09 11.77 -11.27
N VAL A 69 -6.24 10.93 -11.82
CA VAL A 69 -5.04 10.44 -11.15
C VAL A 69 -3.86 11.24 -11.65
N LEU A 70 -3.28 12.08 -10.78
CA LEU A 70 -2.19 12.96 -11.15
C LEU A 70 -0.83 12.34 -10.80
N ALA A 71 -0.02 12.05 -11.81
CA ALA A 71 1.38 11.69 -11.60
C ALA A 71 2.22 12.96 -11.38
N GLY A 72 2.92 13.01 -10.26
CA GLY A 72 3.76 14.15 -9.87
C GLY A 72 5.13 14.17 -10.57
N GLY A 73 5.17 14.17 -11.91
CA GLY A 73 6.43 14.17 -12.66
C GLY A 73 7.30 15.41 -12.39
N ALA A 74 6.69 16.59 -12.17
CA ALA A 74 7.40 17.80 -11.78
C ALA A 74 7.61 17.88 -10.27
N THR A 75 6.55 17.68 -9.49
CA THR A 75 6.60 17.76 -8.02
C THR A 75 7.49 16.69 -7.42
N GLY A 76 7.58 15.51 -8.02
CA GLY A 76 8.50 14.44 -7.61
C GLY A 76 10.00 14.80 -7.77
N MET A 77 10.33 15.74 -8.67
CA MET A 77 11.70 16.26 -8.80
C MET A 77 12.05 17.31 -7.72
N ILE A 78 11.06 17.90 -7.08
CA ILE A 78 11.22 18.94 -6.05
C ILE A 78 11.11 18.32 -4.65
N GLY A 79 10.06 17.53 -4.41
CA GLY A 79 9.77 16.84 -3.17
C GLY A 79 9.03 17.70 -2.14
N ASP A 80 7.89 17.18 -1.68
CA ASP A 80 7.10 17.80 -0.61
C ASP A 80 7.87 17.86 0.71
N PRO A 81 7.89 19.00 1.42
CA PRO A 81 8.59 19.14 2.69
C PRO A 81 8.21 18.09 3.73
N ARG A 82 9.21 17.49 4.39
CA ARG A 82 9.02 16.54 5.50
C ARG A 82 9.29 17.21 6.84
N ASP A 83 8.82 16.58 7.91
CA ASP A 83 9.12 17.02 9.29
C ASP A 83 10.60 16.95 9.62
N ALA A 84 11.37 16.05 9.01
CA ALA A 84 12.81 15.91 9.21
C ALA A 84 13.54 15.66 7.88
N GLY A 85 14.58 16.45 7.65
CA GLY A 85 15.50 16.33 6.52
C GLY A 85 14.93 16.72 5.15
N GLU A 86 15.79 17.19 4.26
CA GLU A 86 15.46 17.43 2.85
C GLU A 86 15.41 16.12 2.09
N ARG A 87 14.53 16.01 1.08
CA ARG A 87 14.48 14.82 0.22
C ARG A 87 15.72 14.78 -0.68
N SER A 88 16.25 13.58 -0.87
CA SER A 88 17.23 13.35 -1.95
C SER A 88 16.55 13.58 -3.30
N LEU A 89 17.12 14.46 -4.11
CA LEU A 89 16.63 14.70 -5.45
C LEU A 89 17.12 13.56 -6.36
N HIS A 90 16.20 12.97 -7.11
CA HIS A 90 16.49 11.92 -8.08
C HIS A 90 16.72 12.53 -9.47
N ALA A 91 17.48 11.81 -10.32
CA ALA A 91 17.68 12.23 -11.70
C ALA A 91 16.32 12.22 -12.46
N PRO A 92 16.12 13.17 -13.40
CA PRO A 92 14.86 13.27 -14.17
C PRO A 92 14.44 11.97 -14.84
N ASP A 93 15.39 11.22 -15.41
CA ASP A 93 15.10 9.92 -16.05
C ASP A 93 14.58 8.88 -15.06
N THR A 94 15.14 8.84 -13.84
CA THR A 94 14.67 7.96 -12.77
C THR A 94 13.24 8.32 -12.34
N VAL A 95 12.94 9.61 -12.19
CA VAL A 95 11.59 10.09 -11.85
C VAL A 95 10.60 9.76 -12.97
N ALA A 96 10.99 9.91 -14.23
CA ALA A 96 10.17 9.56 -15.38
C ALA A 96 9.86 8.05 -15.46
N GLU A 97 10.86 7.20 -15.20
CA GLU A 97 10.68 5.75 -15.12
C GLU A 97 9.69 5.38 -14.00
N TRP A 98 9.89 5.91 -12.80
CA TRP A 98 9.00 5.65 -11.67
C TRP A 98 7.59 6.17 -11.90
N ALA A 99 7.43 7.34 -12.51
CA ALA A 99 6.12 7.88 -12.88
C ALA A 99 5.38 6.93 -13.84
N SER A 100 6.08 6.33 -14.79
CA SER A 100 5.50 5.34 -15.71
C SER A 100 5.07 4.05 -14.99
N ARG A 101 5.90 3.53 -14.06
CA ARG A 101 5.56 2.34 -13.26
C ARG A 101 4.35 2.60 -12.36
N ILE A 102 4.34 3.74 -11.67
CA ILE A 102 3.25 4.16 -10.78
C ILE A 102 1.95 4.31 -11.59
N ARG A 103 2.01 4.90 -12.78
CA ARG A 103 0.85 4.99 -13.67
C ARG A 103 0.20 3.62 -13.91
N GLY A 104 0.98 2.60 -14.28
CA GLY A 104 0.48 1.24 -14.49
C GLY A 104 -0.13 0.58 -13.22
N GLN A 105 0.32 1.01 -12.03
CA GLN A 105 -0.30 0.58 -10.77
C GLN A 105 -1.64 1.29 -10.52
N LEU A 106 -1.70 2.59 -10.78
CA LEU A 106 -2.90 3.43 -10.57
C LEU A 106 -4.07 2.96 -11.45
N GLU A 107 -3.77 2.52 -12.67
CA GLU A 107 -4.77 2.01 -13.64
C GLU A 107 -5.54 0.76 -13.13
N ARG A 108 -5.08 0.11 -12.08
CA ARG A 108 -5.78 -1.05 -11.47
C ARG A 108 -6.89 -0.65 -10.47
N PHE A 109 -6.89 0.61 -10.02
CA PHE A 109 -7.78 1.05 -8.95
C PHE A 109 -9.00 1.83 -9.45
N VAL A 110 -8.92 2.46 -10.62
CA VAL A 110 -10.00 3.23 -11.23
C VAL A 110 -10.25 2.76 -12.65
N GLU A 111 -11.47 2.90 -13.13
CA GLU A 111 -11.88 2.47 -14.46
C GLU A 111 -11.64 3.58 -15.48
N PHE A 112 -10.97 3.23 -16.57
CA PHE A 112 -10.67 4.12 -17.69
C PHE A 112 -11.57 3.75 -18.86
N ASP A 113 -12.62 4.53 -19.05
CA ASP A 113 -13.54 4.40 -20.17
C ASP A 113 -13.87 5.79 -20.77
N ASP A 114 -14.59 5.81 -21.87
CA ASP A 114 -15.01 7.05 -22.53
C ASP A 114 -16.31 7.64 -21.92
N GLY A 115 -16.80 7.07 -20.84
CA GLY A 115 -18.00 7.53 -20.15
C GLY A 115 -17.77 8.79 -19.30
N PRO A 116 -18.85 9.38 -18.78
CA PRO A 116 -18.76 10.61 -17.99
C PRO A 116 -18.00 10.47 -16.68
N THR A 117 -17.84 9.24 -16.19
CA THR A 117 -17.11 8.89 -14.96
C THR A 117 -15.75 8.25 -15.23
N GLY A 118 -15.39 8.05 -16.52
CA GLY A 118 -14.10 7.49 -16.90
C GLY A 118 -12.95 8.29 -16.32
N ALA A 119 -12.01 7.58 -15.68
CA ALA A 119 -10.84 8.19 -15.06
C ALA A 119 -9.88 8.80 -16.11
N VAL A 120 -9.13 9.80 -15.69
CA VAL A 120 -8.09 10.42 -16.50
C VAL A 120 -6.76 10.32 -15.77
N VAL A 121 -5.68 10.00 -16.49
CA VAL A 121 -4.31 10.13 -15.96
C VAL A 121 -3.68 11.38 -16.53
N GLU A 122 -3.22 12.26 -15.66
CA GLU A 122 -2.45 13.45 -16.00
C GLU A 122 -1.04 13.40 -15.39
N ASN A 123 -0.12 14.14 -15.98
CA ASN A 123 1.23 14.31 -15.46
C ASN A 123 1.55 15.80 -15.38
N ASN A 124 1.81 16.31 -14.17
CA ASN A 124 2.05 17.73 -13.97
C ASN A 124 3.33 18.27 -14.63
N LEU A 125 4.23 17.39 -15.09
CA LEU A 125 5.38 17.81 -15.87
C LEU A 125 4.97 18.41 -17.23
N THR A 126 3.83 18.01 -17.79
CA THR A 126 3.37 18.50 -19.11
C THR A 126 3.11 20.00 -19.16
N TRP A 127 2.62 20.57 -18.06
CA TRP A 127 2.39 22.02 -17.96
C TRP A 127 3.45 22.76 -17.16
N THR A 128 4.13 22.08 -16.24
CA THR A 128 5.14 22.73 -15.39
C THR A 128 6.42 23.02 -16.18
N ARG A 129 6.79 22.15 -17.12
CA ARG A 129 8.00 22.35 -17.96
C ARG A 129 7.96 23.62 -18.79
N ASP A 130 6.77 24.04 -19.21
CA ASP A 130 6.57 25.20 -20.08
C ASP A 130 6.39 26.50 -19.29
N LEU A 131 6.25 26.40 -17.95
CA LEU A 131 6.10 27.54 -17.05
C LEU A 131 7.45 28.25 -16.87
N THR A 132 7.52 29.48 -17.38
CA THR A 132 8.74 30.28 -17.23
C THR A 132 8.91 30.76 -15.79
N VAL A 133 10.16 31.04 -15.37
CA VAL A 133 10.47 31.61 -14.05
C VAL A 133 9.71 32.92 -13.81
N LEU A 134 9.56 33.76 -14.84
CA LEU A 134 8.83 35.02 -14.70
C LEU A 134 7.33 34.80 -14.48
N GLU A 135 6.70 33.88 -15.19
CA GLU A 135 5.31 33.52 -14.99
C GLU A 135 5.09 32.89 -13.61
N PHE A 136 5.96 31.97 -13.19
CA PHE A 136 5.90 31.37 -11.86
C PHE A 136 5.94 32.42 -10.76
N LEU A 137 6.87 33.37 -10.82
CA LEU A 137 7.00 34.41 -9.77
C LEU A 137 5.91 35.47 -9.86
N ARG A 138 5.63 36.00 -11.06
CA ARG A 138 4.69 37.10 -11.27
C ARG A 138 3.23 36.65 -11.20
N ASP A 139 2.89 35.54 -11.82
CA ASP A 139 1.48 35.17 -12.02
C ASP A 139 0.97 34.21 -10.94
N LEU A 140 1.82 33.34 -10.41
CA LEU A 140 1.49 32.46 -9.28
C LEU A 140 1.97 33.05 -7.95
N GLY A 141 3.26 33.42 -7.84
CA GLY A 141 3.90 33.84 -6.59
C GLY A 141 3.20 34.98 -5.90
N LYS A 142 2.65 35.96 -6.66
CA LYS A 142 1.90 37.10 -6.10
C LYS A 142 0.69 36.69 -5.24
N HIS A 143 0.16 35.50 -5.44
CA HIS A 143 -1.01 35.00 -4.70
C HIS A 143 -0.65 34.30 -3.38
N PHE A 144 0.64 34.10 -3.10
CA PHE A 144 1.14 33.42 -1.91
C PHE A 144 1.89 34.38 -0.97
N PRO A 145 1.21 35.00 0.01
CA PRO A 145 1.87 35.86 1.00
C PRO A 145 2.87 35.07 1.82
N VAL A 146 4.12 35.55 1.89
CA VAL A 146 5.23 34.87 2.58
C VAL A 146 4.90 34.56 4.04
N ASN A 147 4.25 35.51 4.77
CA ASN A 147 3.84 35.26 6.16
C ASN A 147 2.87 34.09 6.29
N GLY A 148 1.95 33.91 5.34
CA GLY A 148 1.05 32.75 5.33
C GLY A 148 1.79 31.44 5.11
N MET A 149 2.79 31.44 4.21
CA MET A 149 3.63 30.28 3.97
C MET A 149 4.50 29.94 5.19
N LEU A 150 5.11 30.95 5.83
CA LEU A 150 5.92 30.79 7.04
C LEU A 150 5.09 30.34 8.27
N ALA A 151 3.79 30.66 8.29
CA ALA A 151 2.90 30.29 9.40
C ALA A 151 2.53 28.78 9.41
N ARG A 152 2.83 28.02 8.35
CA ARG A 152 2.51 26.60 8.26
C ARG A 152 3.34 25.78 9.25
N GLU A 153 2.71 24.79 9.91
CA GLU A 153 3.36 24.02 10.98
C GLU A 153 4.62 23.27 10.53
N THR A 154 4.59 22.65 9.36
CA THR A 154 5.78 21.97 8.79
C THR A 154 6.92 22.95 8.54
N VAL A 155 6.61 24.13 7.99
CA VAL A 155 7.60 25.17 7.72
C VAL A 155 8.18 25.71 9.02
N LYS A 156 7.33 26.04 10.02
CA LYS A 156 7.78 26.50 11.34
C LYS A 156 8.73 25.49 12.01
N ARG A 157 8.35 24.22 12.03
CA ARG A 157 9.19 23.16 12.63
C ARG A 157 10.55 23.07 11.93
N ARG A 158 10.57 23.07 10.60
CA ARG A 158 11.80 23.02 9.82
C ARG A 158 12.68 24.25 10.04
N LEU A 159 12.12 25.45 10.05
CA LEU A 159 12.88 26.69 10.31
C LEU A 159 13.42 26.77 11.73
N ALA A 160 12.76 26.16 12.71
CA ALA A 160 13.25 26.05 14.07
C ALA A 160 14.37 25.01 14.27
N GLY A 161 14.59 24.11 13.30
CA GLY A 161 15.59 23.05 13.33
C GLY A 161 16.62 23.18 12.22
N GLU A 162 16.63 22.24 11.27
CA GLU A 162 17.65 22.12 10.21
C GLU A 162 17.54 23.17 9.10
N GLY A 163 16.45 23.94 9.07
CA GLY A 163 16.16 24.86 7.99
C GLY A 163 15.44 24.21 6.82
N MET A 164 15.22 24.97 5.75
CA MET A 164 14.51 24.55 4.56
C MET A 164 15.10 25.27 3.34
N SER A 165 15.30 24.55 2.24
CA SER A 165 15.70 25.16 0.98
C SER A 165 14.53 25.92 0.34
N TYR A 166 14.84 26.88 -0.53
CA TYR A 166 13.81 27.54 -1.34
C TYR A 166 13.06 26.55 -2.23
N THR A 167 13.72 25.50 -2.68
CA THR A 167 13.14 24.42 -3.48
C THR A 167 11.98 23.76 -2.72
N GLU A 168 12.23 23.25 -1.51
CA GLU A 168 11.16 22.67 -0.67
C GLU A 168 10.08 23.71 -0.32
N PHE A 169 10.48 24.94 0.01
CA PHE A 169 9.56 26.02 0.38
C PHE A 169 8.59 26.38 -0.76
N SER A 170 9.03 26.29 -2.01
CA SER A 170 8.22 26.59 -3.19
C SER A 170 7.30 25.47 -3.64
N TYR A 171 7.43 24.26 -3.08
CA TYR A 171 6.61 23.09 -3.47
C TYR A 171 5.10 23.40 -3.44
N LEU A 172 4.63 24.10 -2.41
CA LEU A 172 3.22 24.51 -2.28
C LEU A 172 2.68 25.19 -3.55
N LEU A 173 3.47 26.05 -4.17
CA LEU A 173 3.04 26.80 -5.36
C LEU A 173 2.85 25.88 -6.56
N LEU A 174 3.68 24.85 -6.70
CA LEU A 174 3.57 23.87 -7.78
C LEU A 174 2.29 23.05 -7.64
N GLN A 175 2.04 22.49 -6.46
CA GLN A 175 0.83 21.70 -6.21
C GLN A 175 -0.45 22.55 -6.31
N ALA A 176 -0.42 23.81 -5.87
CA ALA A 176 -1.55 24.71 -6.04
C ALA A 176 -1.80 25.05 -7.52
N ASN A 177 -0.72 25.22 -8.31
CA ASN A 177 -0.83 25.40 -9.76
C ASN A 177 -1.40 24.16 -10.46
N ASP A 178 -1.06 22.96 -10.00
CA ASP A 178 -1.66 21.71 -10.51
C ASP A 178 -3.19 21.75 -10.36
N TYR A 179 -3.69 22.15 -9.19
CA TYR A 179 -5.12 22.24 -8.96
C TYR A 179 -5.79 23.31 -9.85
N LEU A 180 -5.18 24.48 -10.01
CA LEU A 180 -5.66 25.53 -10.90
C LEU A 180 -5.67 25.04 -12.37
N HIS A 181 -4.61 24.33 -12.80
CA HIS A 181 -4.55 23.78 -14.15
C HIS A 181 -5.65 22.74 -14.39
N LEU A 182 -5.84 21.81 -13.46
CA LEU A 182 -6.89 20.78 -13.54
C LEU A 182 -8.29 21.38 -13.47
N TYR A 183 -8.49 22.44 -12.67
CA TYR A 183 -9.74 23.20 -12.65
C TYR A 183 -10.05 23.79 -14.03
N ARG A 184 -9.10 24.48 -14.65
CA ARG A 184 -9.28 25.12 -15.96
C ARG A 184 -9.48 24.14 -17.11
N ARG A 185 -8.77 23.00 -17.06
CA ARG A 185 -8.76 22.03 -18.16
C ARG A 185 -9.87 20.97 -18.05
N HIS A 186 -10.19 20.55 -16.85
CA HIS A 186 -11.10 19.44 -16.58
C HIS A 186 -12.29 19.81 -15.69
N GLU A 187 -12.46 21.08 -15.36
CA GLU A 187 -13.45 21.54 -14.39
C GLU A 187 -13.33 20.79 -13.04
N CYS A 188 -12.09 20.45 -12.67
CA CYS A 188 -11.81 19.71 -11.45
C CYS A 188 -12.09 20.58 -10.22
N ARG A 189 -13.07 20.16 -9.39
CA ARG A 189 -13.55 20.96 -8.27
C ARG A 189 -13.29 20.37 -6.89
N LEU A 190 -12.66 19.18 -6.80
CA LEU A 190 -12.31 18.56 -5.52
C LEU A 190 -10.90 17.99 -5.58
N GLN A 191 -10.05 18.37 -4.61
CA GLN A 191 -8.75 17.73 -4.38
C GLN A 191 -8.82 16.82 -3.16
N ILE A 192 -8.28 15.59 -3.30
CA ILE A 192 -8.14 14.60 -2.22
C ILE A 192 -6.66 14.37 -1.94
N GLY A 193 -6.30 14.22 -0.66
CA GLY A 193 -4.95 13.86 -0.23
C GLY A 193 -4.91 13.30 1.18
N GLY A 194 -3.75 12.93 1.68
CA GLY A 194 -3.55 12.59 3.09
C GLY A 194 -3.70 13.83 4.00
N SER A 195 -3.92 13.66 5.29
CA SER A 195 -4.08 14.78 6.23
C SER A 195 -2.82 15.64 6.36
N ASP A 196 -1.64 15.13 6.01
CA ASP A 196 -0.40 15.88 5.86
C ASP A 196 -0.45 16.88 4.68
N GLN A 197 -1.31 16.63 3.68
CA GLN A 197 -1.50 17.46 2.49
C GLN A 197 -2.47 18.63 2.70
N TRP A 198 -3.13 18.73 3.86
CA TRP A 198 -4.18 19.73 4.10
C TRP A 198 -3.77 21.15 3.71
N GLY A 199 -2.58 21.56 4.14
CA GLY A 199 -2.09 22.90 3.83
C GLY A 199 -1.84 23.13 2.33
N ASN A 200 -1.38 22.12 1.59
CA ASN A 200 -1.18 22.20 0.14
C ASN A 200 -2.54 22.30 -0.57
N ILE A 201 -3.50 21.48 -0.16
CA ILE A 201 -4.87 21.45 -0.69
C ILE A 201 -5.55 22.81 -0.53
N VAL A 202 -5.53 23.37 0.69
CA VAL A 202 -6.09 24.69 0.97
C VAL A 202 -5.39 25.78 0.15
N GLY A 203 -4.08 25.67 -0.06
CA GLY A 203 -3.33 26.57 -0.93
C GLY A 203 -3.85 26.57 -2.38
N GLY A 204 -4.21 25.42 -2.91
CA GLY A 204 -4.84 25.28 -4.22
C GLY A 204 -6.25 25.89 -4.29
N VAL A 205 -7.10 25.58 -3.30
CA VAL A 205 -8.45 26.19 -3.17
C VAL A 205 -8.37 27.71 -3.12
N ASP A 206 -7.46 28.25 -2.30
CA ASP A 206 -7.25 29.70 -2.17
C ASP A 206 -6.72 30.33 -3.46
N LEU A 207 -5.82 29.64 -4.19
CA LEU A 207 -5.31 30.12 -5.47
C LEU A 207 -6.45 30.24 -6.50
N ILE A 208 -7.24 29.20 -6.66
CA ILE A 208 -8.35 29.19 -7.61
C ILE A 208 -9.34 30.32 -7.28
N ARG A 209 -9.72 30.47 -6.00
CA ARG A 209 -10.62 31.56 -5.57
C ARG A 209 -10.06 32.95 -5.90
N ARG A 210 -8.73 33.17 -5.77
CA ARG A 210 -8.09 34.46 -6.05
C ARG A 210 -7.94 34.76 -7.54
N VAL A 211 -7.82 33.72 -8.35
CA VAL A 211 -7.60 33.87 -9.79
C VAL A 211 -8.90 33.85 -10.57
N GLU A 212 -9.84 32.98 -10.20
CA GLU A 212 -11.09 32.73 -10.91
C GLU A 212 -12.33 33.40 -10.26
N GLY A 213 -12.14 34.10 -9.13
CA GLY A 213 -13.21 34.84 -8.45
C GLY A 213 -14.21 33.91 -7.76
N ASP A 214 -15.43 33.82 -8.30
CA ASP A 214 -16.56 33.09 -7.67
C ASP A 214 -16.49 31.57 -7.81
N ALA A 215 -15.35 31.01 -8.20
CA ALA A 215 -15.16 29.57 -8.35
C ALA A 215 -15.28 28.83 -7.01
N THR A 216 -16.20 27.87 -6.94
CA THR A 216 -16.34 26.97 -5.78
C THR A 216 -15.52 25.72 -6.01
N THR A 217 -14.51 25.53 -5.15
CA THR A 217 -13.67 24.32 -5.15
C THR A 217 -13.51 23.79 -3.73
N HIS A 218 -13.25 22.49 -3.63
CA HIS A 218 -13.25 21.74 -2.38
C HIS A 218 -11.93 21.05 -2.14
N GLY A 219 -11.64 20.82 -0.87
CA GLY A 219 -10.55 19.96 -0.41
C GLY A 219 -11.06 18.96 0.62
N LEU A 220 -10.60 17.73 0.52
CA LEU A 220 -10.88 16.66 1.47
C LEU A 220 -9.60 15.90 1.77
N THR A 221 -9.32 15.65 3.03
CA THR A 221 -8.20 14.80 3.42
C THR A 221 -8.67 13.51 4.06
N VAL A 222 -7.95 12.44 3.72
CA VAL A 222 -8.08 11.14 4.37
C VAL A 222 -7.06 11.01 5.51
N PRO A 223 -7.36 10.19 6.55
CA PRO A 223 -6.47 10.06 7.69
C PRO A 223 -5.13 9.40 7.31
N LEU A 224 -4.05 9.87 7.93
CA LEU A 224 -2.81 9.10 8.00
C LEU A 224 -2.99 7.94 8.98
N ILE A 225 -2.61 6.74 8.56
CA ILE A 225 -2.82 5.55 9.35
C ILE A 225 -1.57 5.19 10.13
N THR A 226 -1.76 5.00 11.42
CA THR A 226 -0.85 4.29 12.33
C THR A 226 -1.56 3.07 12.87
N ASP A 227 -0.80 2.04 13.23
CA ASP A 227 -1.35 0.95 14.04
C ASP A 227 -1.57 1.40 15.49
N SER A 228 -2.16 0.51 16.31
CA SER A 228 -2.41 0.74 17.74
C SER A 228 -1.15 0.96 18.59
N GLU A 229 0.04 0.64 18.06
CA GLU A 229 1.34 0.92 18.67
C GLU A 229 1.98 2.23 18.20
N GLY A 230 1.28 3.01 17.34
CA GLY A 230 1.75 4.28 16.80
C GLY A 230 2.74 4.16 15.63
N ARG A 231 2.97 2.97 15.09
CA ARG A 231 3.83 2.75 13.92
C ARG A 231 3.07 3.14 12.66
N LYS A 232 3.78 3.80 11.72
CA LYS A 232 3.18 4.18 10.43
C LYS A 232 2.76 2.92 9.65
N PHE A 233 1.52 2.91 9.18
CA PHE A 233 0.99 1.86 8.31
C PHE A 233 1.80 1.72 7.02
N GLY A 234 1.91 0.49 6.51
CA GLY A 234 2.69 0.19 5.30
C GLY A 234 4.19 0.06 5.54
N LYS A 235 4.61 -0.08 6.80
CA LYS A 235 5.98 -0.45 7.18
C LYS A 235 6.00 -1.89 7.71
N SER A 236 6.94 -2.71 7.21
CA SER A 236 7.18 -4.05 7.74
C SER A 236 7.85 -3.98 9.12
N THR A 237 7.85 -5.09 9.85
CA THR A 237 8.55 -5.23 11.13
C THR A 237 10.06 -4.95 11.03
N GLY A 238 10.66 -5.09 9.85
CA GLY A 238 12.05 -4.71 9.54
C GLY A 238 12.22 -3.24 9.12
N GLY A 239 11.17 -2.40 9.19
CA GLY A 239 11.22 -0.96 8.83
C GLY A 239 11.13 -0.67 7.33
N GLY A 240 11.07 -1.69 6.48
CA GLY A 240 10.86 -1.54 5.03
C GLY A 240 9.42 -1.15 4.68
N SER A 241 9.21 -0.59 3.48
CA SER A 241 7.87 -0.33 2.96
C SER A 241 7.23 -1.61 2.43
N VAL A 242 5.91 -1.76 2.62
CA VAL A 242 5.09 -2.81 2.02
C VAL A 242 4.59 -2.29 0.68
N TRP A 243 5.21 -2.76 -0.40
CA TRP A 243 5.02 -2.24 -1.76
C TRP A 243 3.86 -2.92 -2.47
N LEU A 244 3.22 -2.20 -3.39
CA LEU A 244 2.20 -2.77 -4.28
C LEU A 244 2.82 -3.63 -5.39
N ASP A 245 4.09 -3.40 -5.71
CA ASP A 245 4.82 -4.16 -6.71
C ASP A 245 5.19 -5.56 -6.16
N ALA A 246 4.79 -6.60 -6.88
CA ALA A 246 5.02 -8.00 -6.50
C ALA A 246 6.51 -8.40 -6.50
N GLU A 247 7.37 -7.67 -7.21
CA GLU A 247 8.82 -7.90 -7.21
C GLU A 247 9.49 -7.32 -5.94
N LEU A 248 8.91 -6.26 -5.35
CA LEU A 248 9.41 -5.60 -4.14
C LEU A 248 8.79 -6.16 -2.85
N THR A 249 7.52 -6.56 -2.90
CA THR A 249 6.81 -7.26 -1.82
C THR A 249 6.00 -8.38 -2.45
N SER A 250 6.41 -9.62 -2.25
CA SER A 250 5.73 -10.77 -2.85
C SER A 250 4.24 -10.81 -2.42
N PRO A 251 3.34 -11.36 -3.24
CA PRO A 251 1.93 -11.53 -2.84
C PRO A 251 1.77 -12.30 -1.54
N TYR A 252 2.69 -13.22 -1.23
CA TYR A 252 2.69 -13.96 0.03
C TYR A 252 3.07 -13.04 1.21
N ALA A 253 4.15 -12.26 1.12
CA ALA A 253 4.55 -11.30 2.15
C ALA A 253 3.48 -10.22 2.37
N TRP A 254 2.85 -9.75 1.28
CA TRP A 254 1.70 -8.84 1.30
C TRP A 254 0.53 -9.44 2.10
N TYR A 255 0.11 -10.66 1.77
CA TYR A 255 -0.95 -11.36 2.47
C TYR A 255 -0.63 -11.55 3.96
N GLN A 256 0.61 -11.97 4.29
CA GLN A 256 1.05 -12.16 5.68
C GLN A 256 1.06 -10.85 6.47
N TYR A 257 1.41 -9.74 5.86
CA TYR A 257 1.34 -8.43 6.50
C TYR A 257 -0.07 -8.14 7.02
N PHE A 258 -1.10 -8.36 6.21
CA PHE A 258 -2.49 -8.10 6.62
C PHE A 258 -3.10 -9.19 7.50
N VAL A 259 -2.77 -10.44 7.27
CA VAL A 259 -3.19 -11.52 8.18
C VAL A 259 -2.66 -11.29 9.60
N ASN A 260 -1.49 -10.68 9.75
CA ASN A 260 -0.90 -10.42 11.05
C ASN A 260 -1.37 -9.09 11.70
N THR A 261 -2.34 -8.40 11.13
CA THR A 261 -2.98 -7.23 11.75
C THR A 261 -3.50 -7.55 13.15
N GLY A 262 -3.26 -6.64 14.10
CA GLY A 262 -3.77 -6.77 15.48
C GLY A 262 -5.30 -6.70 15.55
N ASP A 263 -5.87 -7.35 16.56
CA ASP A 263 -7.34 -7.36 16.76
C ASP A 263 -7.88 -5.94 16.99
N ALA A 264 -7.09 -5.06 17.62
CA ALA A 264 -7.45 -3.66 17.85
C ALA A 264 -7.54 -2.81 16.57
N ASP A 265 -6.86 -3.22 15.50
CA ASP A 265 -6.73 -2.44 14.25
C ASP A 265 -7.59 -2.98 13.12
N VAL A 266 -7.89 -4.29 13.12
CA VAL A 266 -8.46 -4.97 11.95
C VAL A 266 -9.83 -4.44 11.53
N GLY A 267 -10.72 -4.11 12.47
CA GLY A 267 -12.04 -3.53 12.17
C GLY A 267 -11.89 -2.20 11.45
N ARG A 268 -11.02 -1.31 11.97
CA ARG A 268 -10.71 -0.04 11.32
C ARG A 268 -10.13 -0.25 9.91
N TYR A 269 -9.25 -1.23 9.71
CA TYR A 269 -8.64 -1.49 8.41
C TYR A 269 -9.67 -2.07 7.41
N LEU A 270 -10.61 -2.89 7.85
CA LEU A 270 -11.73 -3.34 7.01
C LEU A 270 -12.54 -2.15 6.48
N ARG A 271 -12.88 -1.19 7.34
CA ARG A 271 -13.61 0.02 6.94
C ARG A 271 -12.83 0.87 5.93
N LEU A 272 -11.54 1.07 6.15
CA LEU A 272 -10.72 1.96 5.34
C LEU A 272 -10.34 1.37 3.98
N PHE A 273 -9.95 0.10 3.96
CA PHE A 273 -9.26 -0.52 2.83
C PHE A 273 -10.10 -1.49 2.01
N THR A 274 -11.30 -1.88 2.46
CA THR A 274 -12.13 -2.82 1.73
C THR A 274 -13.39 -2.16 1.17
N GLU A 275 -14.02 -2.86 0.23
CA GLU A 275 -15.32 -2.47 -0.33
C GLU A 275 -16.46 -3.35 0.24
N LEU A 276 -16.19 -4.08 1.31
CA LEU A 276 -17.18 -4.86 2.04
C LEU A 276 -18.30 -3.94 2.53
N ASP A 277 -19.51 -4.45 2.56
CA ASP A 277 -20.65 -3.71 3.10
C ASP A 277 -20.56 -3.57 4.62
N ARG A 278 -21.42 -2.70 5.16
CA ARG A 278 -21.44 -2.39 6.58
C ARG A 278 -21.76 -3.62 7.43
N GLU A 279 -22.72 -4.42 6.99
CA GLU A 279 -23.21 -5.58 7.73
C GLU A 279 -22.12 -6.65 7.86
N GLU A 280 -21.39 -6.93 6.77
CA GLU A 280 -20.27 -7.89 6.78
C GLU A 280 -19.12 -7.37 7.68
N ILE A 281 -18.79 -6.09 7.64
CA ILE A 281 -17.74 -5.51 8.48
C ILE A 281 -18.12 -5.59 9.96
N GLU A 282 -19.35 -5.21 10.32
CA GLU A 282 -19.84 -5.27 11.70
C GLU A 282 -19.91 -6.71 12.24
N GLU A 283 -20.22 -7.69 11.38
CA GLU A 283 -20.16 -9.10 11.75
C GLU A 283 -18.72 -9.56 12.01
N LEU A 284 -17.76 -9.15 11.17
CA LEU A 284 -16.35 -9.48 11.35
C LEU A 284 -15.77 -8.82 12.62
N GLU A 285 -16.21 -7.60 12.95
CA GLU A 285 -15.84 -6.92 14.18
C GLU A 285 -16.36 -7.70 15.41
N ARG A 286 -17.62 -8.12 15.41
CA ARG A 286 -18.21 -8.98 16.47
C ARG A 286 -17.47 -10.31 16.60
N LEU A 287 -17.14 -10.96 15.49
CA LEU A 287 -16.36 -12.21 15.51
C LEU A 287 -14.95 -12.01 16.08
N THR A 288 -14.36 -10.83 15.89
CA THR A 288 -13.04 -10.49 16.46
C THR A 288 -13.12 -10.34 17.98
N GLU A 289 -14.22 -9.77 18.50
CA GLU A 289 -14.45 -9.65 19.95
C GLU A 289 -14.79 -11.02 20.59
N ASP A 290 -15.72 -11.78 20.01
CA ASP A 290 -16.24 -13.02 20.57
C ASP A 290 -15.28 -14.21 20.41
N LYS A 291 -14.59 -14.31 19.28
CA LYS A 291 -13.76 -15.46 18.88
C LYS A 291 -12.47 -15.04 18.18
N PRO A 292 -11.59 -14.24 18.83
CA PRO A 292 -10.37 -13.70 18.21
C PRO A 292 -9.45 -14.78 17.64
N GLN A 293 -9.46 -15.99 18.24
CA GLN A 293 -8.66 -17.13 17.76
C GLN A 293 -9.02 -17.60 16.34
N LEU A 294 -10.19 -17.25 15.82
CA LEU A 294 -10.59 -17.57 14.44
C LEU A 294 -9.87 -16.67 13.44
N ARG A 295 -9.45 -15.46 13.83
CA ARG A 295 -8.83 -14.45 12.96
C ARG A 295 -9.60 -14.26 11.64
N ALA A 296 -10.95 -14.26 11.72
CA ALA A 296 -11.81 -14.19 10.54
C ALA A 296 -11.66 -12.84 9.82
N ALA A 297 -11.68 -11.75 10.58
CA ALA A 297 -11.51 -10.39 10.07
C ALA A 297 -10.14 -10.20 9.38
N GLN A 298 -9.05 -10.68 10.00
CA GLN A 298 -7.71 -10.57 9.42
C GLN A 298 -7.56 -11.35 8.13
N ARG A 299 -8.13 -12.56 8.07
CA ARG A 299 -8.12 -13.36 6.84
C ARG A 299 -8.91 -12.69 5.73
N ARG A 300 -10.11 -12.18 6.07
CA ARG A 300 -10.95 -11.49 5.10
C ARG A 300 -10.27 -10.22 4.58
N LEU A 301 -9.69 -9.40 5.47
CA LEU A 301 -8.91 -8.24 5.10
C LEU A 301 -7.75 -8.59 4.16
N ALA A 302 -6.95 -9.61 4.50
CA ALA A 302 -5.81 -10.04 3.71
C ALA A 302 -6.23 -10.56 2.33
N GLN A 303 -7.32 -11.33 2.24
CA GLN A 303 -7.88 -11.81 0.98
C GLN A 303 -8.34 -10.66 0.09
N GLU A 304 -9.13 -9.72 0.62
CA GLU A 304 -9.61 -8.55 -0.12
C GLU A 304 -8.44 -7.74 -0.70
N LEU A 305 -7.47 -7.41 0.15
CA LEU A 305 -6.36 -6.56 -0.27
C LEU A 305 -5.37 -7.28 -1.20
N THR A 306 -5.21 -8.59 -1.06
CA THR A 306 -4.38 -9.37 -1.99
C THR A 306 -5.07 -9.49 -3.34
N THR A 307 -6.38 -9.74 -3.35
CA THR A 307 -7.16 -9.79 -4.60
C THR A 307 -7.16 -8.44 -5.32
N LEU A 308 -7.32 -7.37 -4.57
CA LEU A 308 -7.32 -6.01 -5.12
C LEU A 308 -6.00 -5.65 -5.80
N VAL A 309 -4.86 -6.01 -5.18
CA VAL A 309 -3.53 -5.58 -5.64
C VAL A 309 -2.88 -6.59 -6.59
N HIS A 310 -3.05 -7.88 -6.33
CA HIS A 310 -2.34 -8.95 -7.04
C HIS A 310 -3.25 -9.88 -7.85
N GLY A 311 -4.58 -9.77 -7.68
CA GLY A 311 -5.57 -10.57 -8.39
C GLY A 311 -5.94 -11.88 -7.69
N ALA A 312 -7.06 -12.48 -8.12
CA ALA A 312 -7.66 -13.65 -7.48
C ALA A 312 -6.75 -14.89 -7.52
N GLU A 313 -6.07 -15.14 -8.64
CA GLU A 313 -5.17 -16.30 -8.78
C GLU A 313 -4.04 -16.28 -7.75
N HIS A 314 -3.39 -15.13 -7.54
CA HIS A 314 -2.36 -14.99 -6.50
C HIS A 314 -2.96 -15.13 -5.10
N THR A 315 -4.18 -14.64 -4.89
CA THR A 315 -4.87 -14.79 -3.60
C THR A 315 -5.12 -16.25 -3.26
N ASP A 316 -5.64 -17.02 -4.20
CA ASP A 316 -5.88 -18.45 -4.01
C ASP A 316 -4.58 -19.19 -3.68
N GLN A 317 -3.50 -18.88 -4.40
CA GLN A 317 -2.18 -19.45 -4.19
C GLN A 317 -1.61 -19.11 -2.80
N VAL A 318 -1.70 -17.87 -2.33
CA VAL A 318 -1.16 -17.49 -1.02
C VAL A 318 -2.02 -17.99 0.14
N VAL A 319 -3.33 -18.12 -0.05
CA VAL A 319 -4.23 -18.74 0.91
C VAL A 319 -3.91 -20.22 1.05
N ALA A 320 -3.76 -20.95 -0.07
CA ALA A 320 -3.35 -22.36 -0.08
C ALA A 320 -1.98 -22.54 0.59
N ALA A 321 -1.01 -21.66 0.27
CA ALA A 321 0.32 -21.67 0.90
C ALA A 321 0.25 -21.46 2.40
N SER A 322 -0.54 -20.49 2.85
CA SER A 322 -0.74 -20.24 4.28
C SER A 322 -1.36 -21.44 4.99
N GLN A 323 -2.33 -22.12 4.37
CA GLN A 323 -2.93 -23.35 4.92
C GLN A 323 -1.94 -24.50 4.97
N ALA A 324 -1.14 -24.69 3.90
CA ALA A 324 -0.15 -25.75 3.82
C ALA A 324 0.94 -25.62 4.90
N LEU A 325 1.38 -24.39 5.21
CA LEU A 325 2.33 -24.14 6.30
C LEU A 325 1.83 -24.59 7.67
N PHE A 326 0.51 -24.56 7.89
CA PHE A 326 -0.12 -25.06 9.12
C PHE A 326 -0.54 -26.55 9.01
N GLY A 327 -0.10 -27.27 7.99
CA GLY A 327 -0.36 -28.69 7.80
C GLY A 327 -1.79 -29.02 7.33
N ARG A 328 -2.47 -28.09 6.66
CA ARG A 328 -3.84 -28.23 6.18
C ARG A 328 -3.98 -28.21 4.64
N GLY A 329 -2.88 -28.40 3.90
CA GLY A 329 -2.87 -28.34 2.43
C GLY A 329 -1.60 -28.99 1.87
N GLU A 330 -1.56 -29.08 0.53
CA GLU A 330 -0.49 -29.72 -0.22
C GLU A 330 0.42 -28.69 -0.87
N PHE A 331 1.71 -28.72 -0.52
CA PHE A 331 2.69 -27.81 -1.14
C PHE A 331 2.91 -28.06 -2.63
N ARG A 332 2.57 -29.26 -3.13
CA ARG A 332 2.69 -29.61 -4.56
C ARG A 332 1.71 -28.85 -5.46
N GLU A 333 0.63 -28.33 -4.90
CA GLU A 333 -0.38 -27.56 -5.63
C GLU A 333 0.01 -26.07 -5.79
N LEU A 334 1.04 -25.62 -5.06
CA LEU A 334 1.53 -24.25 -5.15
C LEU A 334 2.40 -24.06 -6.39
N SER A 335 2.32 -22.86 -7.00
CA SER A 335 3.26 -22.49 -8.06
C SER A 335 4.69 -22.38 -7.51
N ALA A 336 5.68 -22.59 -8.38
CA ALA A 336 7.09 -22.43 -8.02
C ALA A 336 7.40 -21.01 -7.49
N GLY A 337 6.74 -20.00 -8.04
CA GLY A 337 6.86 -18.60 -7.59
C GLY A 337 6.32 -18.40 -6.17
N THR A 338 5.13 -18.92 -5.88
CA THR A 338 4.52 -18.86 -4.54
C THR A 338 5.36 -19.61 -3.52
N LEU A 339 5.83 -20.84 -3.86
CA LEU A 339 6.66 -21.62 -2.95
C LEU A 339 7.98 -20.91 -2.65
N ARG A 340 8.63 -20.32 -3.66
CA ARG A 340 9.85 -19.53 -3.46
C ARG A 340 9.59 -18.32 -2.54
N ALA A 341 8.48 -17.63 -2.72
CA ALA A 341 8.09 -16.49 -1.88
C ALA A 341 7.86 -16.93 -0.41
N VAL A 342 7.21 -18.07 -0.18
CA VAL A 342 7.03 -18.67 1.15
C VAL A 342 8.38 -18.99 1.80
N LEU A 343 9.28 -19.61 1.04
CA LEU A 343 10.59 -20.03 1.55
C LEU A 343 11.54 -18.85 1.81
N ALA A 344 11.31 -17.71 1.17
CA ALA A 344 12.04 -16.47 1.47
C ALA A 344 11.70 -15.88 2.85
N GLU A 345 10.53 -16.22 3.42
CA GLU A 345 10.07 -15.74 4.73
C GLU A 345 10.45 -16.67 5.90
N VAL A 346 11.10 -17.79 5.62
CA VAL A 346 11.52 -18.77 6.64
C VAL A 346 13.00 -19.12 6.49
N PRO A 347 13.68 -19.56 7.57
CA PRO A 347 15.04 -20.06 7.46
C PRO A 347 15.13 -21.15 6.39
N THR A 348 16.07 -21.02 5.45
CA THR A 348 16.20 -21.98 4.35
C THR A 348 17.67 -22.42 4.22
N ALA A 349 17.91 -23.74 4.34
CA ALA A 349 19.21 -24.33 4.17
C ALA A 349 19.48 -24.65 2.68
N SER A 350 20.74 -24.51 2.24
CA SER A 350 21.18 -25.02 0.94
C SER A 350 21.79 -26.38 1.12
N VAL A 351 21.37 -27.39 0.36
CA VAL A 351 21.83 -28.77 0.46
C VAL A 351 22.10 -29.36 -0.92
N ARG A 352 22.96 -30.43 -0.98
CA ARG A 352 23.16 -31.22 -2.19
C ARG A 352 22.69 -32.66 -1.94
N LEU A 353 21.89 -33.21 -2.84
CA LEU A 353 21.41 -34.59 -2.72
C LEU A 353 22.55 -35.61 -2.82
N THR A 354 23.64 -35.27 -3.53
CA THR A 354 24.85 -36.08 -3.63
C THR A 354 25.48 -36.37 -2.26
N ASP A 355 25.31 -35.48 -1.31
CA ASP A 355 25.84 -35.60 0.06
C ASP A 355 24.96 -36.50 0.93
N LYS A 356 23.82 -36.98 0.40
CA LYS A 356 22.83 -37.83 1.08
C LYS A 356 22.43 -37.28 2.47
N PRO A 357 21.99 -36.01 2.57
CA PRO A 357 21.62 -35.41 3.87
C PRO A 357 20.44 -36.16 4.47
N THR A 358 20.57 -36.61 5.72
CA THR A 358 19.46 -37.22 6.45
C THR A 358 18.47 -36.15 6.91
N ILE A 359 17.24 -36.57 7.29
CA ILE A 359 16.28 -35.65 7.93
C ILE A 359 16.87 -34.92 9.15
N VAL A 360 17.77 -35.59 9.89
CA VAL A 360 18.48 -35.00 11.03
C VAL A 360 19.40 -33.87 10.58
N ASP A 361 20.14 -34.07 9.46
CA ASP A 361 21.01 -33.05 8.89
C ASP A 361 20.18 -31.83 8.37
N LEU A 362 19.07 -32.11 7.70
CA LEU A 362 18.16 -31.10 7.20
C LEU A 362 17.57 -30.23 8.33
N LEU A 363 17.08 -30.85 9.41
CA LEU A 363 16.50 -30.13 10.57
C LEU A 363 17.53 -29.25 11.29
N VAL A 364 18.79 -29.67 11.35
CA VAL A 364 19.88 -28.89 11.95
C VAL A 364 20.33 -27.78 10.99
N GLY A 365 20.52 -28.10 9.72
CA GLY A 365 20.97 -27.14 8.70
C GLY A 365 19.96 -26.00 8.46
N ALA A 366 18.68 -26.30 8.61
CA ALA A 366 17.60 -25.31 8.51
C ALA A 366 17.22 -24.66 9.86
N GLU A 367 18.07 -24.79 10.89
CA GLU A 367 17.94 -24.19 12.23
C GLU A 367 16.65 -24.57 12.99
N LEU A 368 15.95 -25.63 12.55
CA LEU A 368 14.77 -26.13 13.26
C LEU A 368 15.11 -26.83 14.56
N THR A 369 16.36 -27.31 14.70
CA THR A 369 16.86 -27.91 15.92
C THR A 369 18.30 -27.46 16.21
N PRO A 370 18.69 -27.29 17.48
CA PRO A 370 20.03 -26.79 17.82
C PRO A 370 21.13 -27.84 17.69
N SER A 371 20.80 -29.14 17.48
CA SER A 371 21.78 -30.22 17.41
C SER A 371 21.18 -31.49 16.80
N LYS A 372 22.05 -32.39 16.29
CA LYS A 372 21.64 -33.70 15.76
C LYS A 372 20.92 -34.55 16.82
N GLY A 373 21.31 -34.48 18.09
CA GLY A 373 20.63 -35.17 19.18
C GLY A 373 19.20 -34.67 19.40
N ALA A 374 18.98 -33.35 19.32
CA ALA A 374 17.64 -32.77 19.38
C ALA A 374 16.79 -33.11 18.14
N ALA A 375 17.41 -33.18 16.96
CA ALA A 375 16.73 -33.58 15.73
C ALA A 375 16.28 -35.06 15.80
N ARG A 376 17.13 -35.99 16.23
CA ARG A 376 16.77 -37.40 16.42
C ARG A 376 15.59 -37.57 17.41
N ARG A 377 15.59 -36.83 18.52
CA ARG A 377 14.45 -36.86 19.46
C ARG A 377 13.17 -36.34 18.80
N ALA A 378 13.24 -35.23 18.05
CA ALA A 378 12.08 -34.69 17.35
C ALA A 378 11.51 -35.69 16.33
N VAL A 379 12.36 -36.44 15.61
CA VAL A 379 11.93 -37.51 14.69
C VAL A 379 11.27 -38.66 15.47
N ALA A 380 11.92 -39.14 16.53
CA ALA A 380 11.41 -40.24 17.36
C ALA A 380 10.06 -39.93 18.03
N GLU A 381 9.87 -38.69 18.45
CA GLU A 381 8.61 -38.17 19.02
C GLU A 381 7.54 -37.89 17.95
N GLY A 382 7.86 -38.09 16.67
CA GLY A 382 6.96 -37.89 15.55
C GLY A 382 6.66 -36.40 15.27
N GLY A 383 7.60 -35.52 15.63
CA GLY A 383 7.51 -34.09 15.40
C GLY A 383 8.17 -33.58 14.13
N ALA A 384 8.76 -34.45 13.30
CA ALA A 384 9.45 -34.08 12.05
C ALA A 384 8.57 -34.34 10.82
N TYR A 385 8.51 -33.37 9.92
CA TYR A 385 7.74 -33.46 8.67
C TYR A 385 8.54 -32.89 7.50
N VAL A 386 8.38 -33.52 6.32
CA VAL A 386 8.84 -33.02 5.03
C VAL A 386 7.62 -32.90 4.12
N ASN A 387 7.40 -31.73 3.55
CA ASN A 387 6.24 -31.44 2.69
C ASN A 387 4.90 -31.90 3.30
N ASN A 388 4.71 -31.67 4.60
CA ASN A 388 3.59 -32.14 5.42
C ASN A 388 3.52 -33.66 5.65
N THR A 389 4.39 -34.46 5.05
CA THR A 389 4.49 -35.90 5.33
C THR A 389 5.35 -36.13 6.57
N LYS A 390 4.82 -36.91 7.53
CA LYS A 390 5.50 -37.24 8.78
C LYS A 390 6.68 -38.18 8.52
N ILE A 391 7.86 -37.84 9.01
CA ILE A 391 9.06 -38.67 8.94
C ILE A 391 9.34 -39.30 10.31
N THR A 392 9.50 -40.62 10.34
CA THR A 392 9.75 -41.39 11.58
C THR A 392 11.09 -42.09 11.63
N ASP A 393 11.79 -42.15 10.50
CA ASP A 393 13.13 -42.69 10.42
C ASP A 393 14.18 -41.57 10.46
N PRO A 394 15.08 -41.50 11.47
CA PRO A 394 16.11 -40.48 11.55
C PRO A 394 17.16 -40.56 10.43
N GLU A 395 17.31 -41.71 9.77
CA GLU A 395 18.23 -41.93 8.65
C GLU A 395 17.54 -41.70 7.29
N TRP A 396 16.28 -41.29 7.25
CA TRP A 396 15.55 -40.94 6.02
C TRP A 396 16.34 -39.88 5.22
N VAL A 397 16.54 -40.10 3.93
CA VAL A 397 17.22 -39.22 2.97
C VAL A 397 16.23 -38.86 1.87
N PRO A 398 16.12 -37.55 1.49
CA PRO A 398 15.23 -37.13 0.41
C PRO A 398 15.70 -37.69 -0.95
N SER A 399 14.71 -38.04 -1.75
CA SER A 399 14.89 -38.42 -3.17
C SER A 399 14.44 -37.27 -4.09
N GLN A 400 14.66 -37.42 -5.40
CA GLN A 400 14.15 -36.46 -6.40
C GLN A 400 12.61 -36.32 -6.37
N ASP A 401 11.91 -37.42 -6.06
CA ASP A 401 10.44 -37.45 -6.01
C ASP A 401 9.85 -36.65 -4.81
N ASP A 402 10.68 -36.44 -3.78
CA ASP A 402 10.30 -35.64 -2.62
C ASP A 402 10.42 -34.15 -2.90
N LEU A 403 11.15 -33.75 -3.95
CA LEU A 403 11.36 -32.34 -4.23
C LEU A 403 10.08 -31.68 -4.81
N LEU A 404 9.76 -30.52 -4.26
CA LEU A 404 8.77 -29.61 -4.81
C LEU A 404 9.44 -28.84 -5.96
N HIS A 405 8.82 -28.90 -7.15
CA HIS A 405 9.34 -28.33 -8.40
C HIS A 405 10.80 -28.72 -8.69
N GLY A 406 11.22 -29.94 -8.28
CA GLY A 406 12.57 -30.45 -8.50
C GLY A 406 13.69 -29.71 -7.74
N ARG A 407 13.34 -28.83 -6.77
CA ARG A 407 14.33 -27.95 -6.13
C ARG A 407 14.18 -27.78 -4.63
N TRP A 408 12.96 -27.80 -4.06
CA TRP A 408 12.75 -27.40 -2.67
C TRP A 408 12.11 -28.50 -1.83
N LEU A 409 12.40 -28.45 -0.51
CA LEU A 409 11.69 -29.19 0.53
C LEU A 409 11.18 -28.18 1.56
N VAL A 410 9.97 -28.39 2.06
CA VAL A 410 9.44 -27.67 3.23
C VAL A 410 9.60 -28.57 4.45
N LEU A 411 10.37 -28.10 5.43
CA LEU A 411 10.66 -28.81 6.66
C LEU A 411 9.80 -28.25 7.78
N ARG A 412 9.28 -29.11 8.66
CA ARG A 412 8.51 -28.65 9.80
C ARG A 412 8.82 -29.44 11.06
N ARG A 413 8.99 -28.72 12.19
CA ARG A 413 9.08 -29.31 13.52
C ARG A 413 7.86 -28.94 14.37
N GLY A 414 7.06 -29.97 14.70
CA GLY A 414 5.78 -29.77 15.40
C GLY A 414 4.78 -28.97 14.55
N LYS A 415 3.97 -28.13 15.22
CA LYS A 415 2.90 -27.36 14.58
C LYS A 415 3.30 -25.94 14.15
N ARG A 416 4.42 -25.41 14.65
CA ARG A 416 4.71 -23.96 14.57
C ARG A 416 6.03 -23.59 13.90
N HIS A 417 6.97 -24.51 13.81
CA HIS A 417 8.30 -24.20 13.32
C HIS A 417 8.48 -24.77 11.92
N THR A 418 8.57 -23.89 10.94
CA THR A 418 8.74 -24.24 9.53
C THR A 418 10.05 -23.64 9.01
N ALA A 419 10.71 -24.35 8.12
CA ALA A 419 11.91 -23.93 7.42
C ALA A 419 11.93 -24.53 6.00
N GLY A 420 12.85 -24.08 5.16
CA GLY A 420 13.07 -24.60 3.83
C GLY A 420 14.38 -25.38 3.70
N ALA A 421 14.46 -26.21 2.69
CA ALA A 421 15.73 -26.67 2.15
C ALA A 421 15.71 -26.51 0.62
N GLU A 422 16.72 -25.84 0.08
CA GLU A 422 16.91 -25.65 -1.34
C GLU A 422 18.02 -26.58 -1.82
N VAL A 423 17.71 -27.41 -2.81
CA VAL A 423 18.65 -28.32 -3.41
C VAL A 423 19.45 -27.61 -4.49
N LEU A 424 20.76 -27.53 -4.28
CA LEU A 424 21.70 -27.02 -5.26
C LEU A 424 22.01 -28.10 -6.30
N SER A 425 22.06 -27.69 -7.56
CA SER A 425 22.43 -28.54 -8.70
C SER A 425 23.90 -29.02 -8.60
#